data_3483779ed00628d15159f3c4b116233a
#
_entry.id   3483779ed00628d15159f3c4b116233a
#
_cell.length_a   1.000
_cell.length_b   1.000
_cell.length_c   1.000
_cell.angle_alpha   90.00
_cell.angle_beta   90.00
_cell.angle_gamma   90.00
#
_symmetry.space_group_name_H-M   'P 1'
#
loop_
_entity.id
_entity.type
_entity.pdbx_description
1 polymer ?
#
loop_
_entity_poly.entity_id
_entity_poly.type
_entity_poly.pdbx_seq_one_letter_code
_entity_poly.pdbx_strand_id
1 'polypeptide(L)'
;MGSHRVFRSFWWATNALLALSLLGTLSTGIWEHSVRQYLKGFSDAIIPEDSSPQQKAEAILAWISYGPPRREASDTSGLSAHDPTDTLNYRQLLDVCGSATNAFLNLSRSSGLEARRLLLLSPDRTAKHVVAEVHLDGRWVIVDATYRAMMKDTQGKPLTRADLQDPRLFQEATARIPGYIPVYSYERVAHVRVGALPVLGPVLRRVLDAVLPGWDESLEWSLLLERRSFAYFFLSVWALIFFLLLRIVLAWLADHRLRIPRLRLRASLTRATATFFSTPEIK
;
A
#
# COMPACT_ATOMS: atom_id res chain seq x y z
N MET A 1 11.13 -5.53 45.80
CA MET A 1 11.63 -4.24 45.27
C MET A 1 11.93 -4.29 43.74
N GLY A 2 12.30 -5.43 43.14
CA GLY A 2 12.64 -5.53 41.72
C GLY A 2 11.49 -5.27 40.75
N SER A 3 10.29 -5.79 41.03
CA SER A 3 9.12 -5.70 40.16
C SER A 3 8.64 -4.27 39.88
N HIS A 4 8.78 -3.35 40.81
CA HIS A 4 8.41 -1.95 40.64
C HIS A 4 9.37 -1.20 39.67
N ARG A 5 10.68 -1.53 39.67
CA ARG A 5 11.65 -0.92 38.75
C ARG A 5 11.39 -1.40 37.33
N VAL A 6 11.20 -2.70 37.13
CA VAL A 6 10.89 -3.29 35.81
C VAL A 6 9.61 -2.70 35.25
N PHE A 7 8.52 -2.63 36.05
CA PHE A 7 7.27 -2.01 35.60
C PHE A 7 7.47 -0.55 35.17
N ARG A 8 8.23 0.26 35.96
CA ARG A 8 8.52 1.65 35.61
C ARG A 8 9.27 1.79 34.29
N SER A 9 10.25 0.92 34.05
CA SER A 9 10.97 0.92 32.77
C SER A 9 10.04 0.62 31.60
N PHE A 10 9.19 -0.42 31.71
CA PHE A 10 8.19 -0.73 30.70
C PHE A 10 7.18 0.40 30.50
N TRP A 11 6.73 1.03 31.55
CA TRP A 11 5.81 2.16 31.47
C TRP A 11 6.41 3.35 30.72
N TRP A 12 7.65 3.72 31.03
CA TRP A 12 8.33 4.82 30.33
C TRP A 12 8.67 4.47 28.89
N ALA A 13 9.14 3.26 28.62
CA ALA A 13 9.39 2.78 27.27
C ALA A 13 8.11 2.82 26.42
N THR A 14 6.97 2.32 26.96
CA THR A 14 5.68 2.35 26.27
C THR A 14 5.22 3.79 25.98
N ASN A 15 5.37 4.72 26.93
CA ASN A 15 5.02 6.12 26.69
C ASN A 15 5.93 6.78 25.64
N ALA A 16 7.23 6.49 25.65
CA ALA A 16 8.17 6.99 24.64
C ALA A 16 7.82 6.44 23.24
N LEU A 17 7.55 5.13 23.12
CA LEU A 17 7.16 4.51 21.88
C LEU A 17 5.78 5.00 21.39
N LEU A 18 4.85 5.27 22.30
CA LEU A 18 3.57 5.89 21.97
C LEU A 18 3.76 7.31 21.39
N ALA A 19 4.62 8.12 21.99
CA ALA A 19 4.94 9.45 21.49
C ALA A 19 5.62 9.38 20.11
N LEU A 20 6.59 8.47 19.94
CA LEU A 20 7.26 8.26 18.66
C LEU A 20 6.30 7.76 17.57
N SER A 21 5.40 6.84 17.91
CA SER A 21 4.39 6.37 16.95
C SER A 21 3.37 7.46 16.59
N LEU A 22 3.02 8.35 17.50
CA LEU A 22 2.18 9.52 17.20
C LEU A 22 2.88 10.47 16.22
N LEU A 23 4.15 10.82 16.50
CA LEU A 23 4.95 11.65 15.59
C LEU A 23 5.13 10.98 14.22
N GLY A 24 5.40 9.67 14.22
CA GLY A 24 5.48 8.86 13.00
C GLY A 24 4.18 8.91 12.20
N THR A 25 3.02 8.75 12.86
CA THR A 25 1.71 8.81 12.21
C THR A 25 1.44 10.20 11.61
N LEU A 26 1.76 11.26 12.31
CA LEU A 26 1.61 12.62 11.78
C LEU A 26 2.52 12.87 10.57
N SER A 27 3.80 12.53 10.67
CA SER A 27 4.77 12.73 9.59
C SER A 27 4.43 11.91 8.34
N THR A 28 4.12 10.63 8.52
CA THR A 28 3.78 9.74 7.40
C THR A 28 2.40 10.08 6.83
N GLY A 29 1.46 10.56 7.64
CA GLY A 29 0.16 11.05 7.21
C GLY A 29 0.26 12.30 6.33
N ILE A 30 1.13 13.25 6.68
CA ILE A 30 1.41 14.43 5.85
C ILE A 30 2.05 13.99 4.52
N TRP A 31 3.02 13.07 4.56
CA TRP A 31 3.64 12.54 3.35
C TRP A 31 2.63 11.84 2.45
N GLU A 32 1.82 10.93 3.00
CA GLU A 32 0.77 10.24 2.23
C GLU A 32 -0.26 11.22 1.64
N HIS A 33 -0.65 12.24 2.40
CA HIS A 33 -1.53 13.29 1.90
C HIS A 33 -0.90 14.04 0.71
N SER A 34 0.37 14.42 0.82
CA SER A 34 1.11 15.09 -0.26
C SER A 34 1.18 14.23 -1.52
N VAL A 35 1.48 12.93 -1.37
CA VAL A 35 1.52 11.98 -2.49
C VAL A 35 0.14 11.83 -3.14
N ARG A 36 -0.94 11.78 -2.36
CA ARG A 36 -2.32 11.75 -2.90
C ARG A 36 -2.65 13.00 -3.70
N GLN A 37 -2.28 14.19 -3.22
CA GLN A 37 -2.51 15.44 -3.94
C GLN A 37 -1.69 15.50 -5.24
N TYR A 38 -0.43 15.06 -5.19
CA TYR A 38 0.40 14.94 -6.40
C TYR A 38 -0.23 14.02 -7.44
N LEU A 39 -0.66 12.82 -7.05
CA LEU A 39 -1.29 11.85 -7.94
C LEU A 39 -2.64 12.34 -8.47
N LYS A 40 -3.42 13.04 -7.63
CA LYS A 40 -4.69 13.62 -8.05
C LYS A 40 -4.47 14.69 -9.11
N GLY A 41 -3.62 15.69 -8.85
CA GLY A 41 -3.32 16.72 -9.83
C GLY A 41 -2.73 16.15 -11.12
N PHE A 42 -1.94 15.08 -11.01
CA PHE A 42 -1.38 14.40 -12.17
C PHE A 42 -2.47 13.69 -13.01
N SER A 43 -3.37 12.94 -12.38
CA SER A 43 -4.47 12.28 -13.09
C SER A 43 -5.47 13.29 -13.67
N ASP A 44 -5.76 14.37 -12.95
CA ASP A 44 -6.63 15.44 -13.46
C ASP A 44 -6.03 16.14 -14.71
N ALA A 45 -4.70 16.19 -14.82
CA ALA A 45 -4.01 16.78 -15.98
C ALA A 45 -4.00 15.90 -17.24
N ILE A 46 -4.12 14.57 -17.08
CA ILE A 46 -4.01 13.61 -18.20
C ILE A 46 -5.35 13.02 -18.62
N ILE A 47 -6.37 13.10 -17.77
CA ILE A 47 -7.69 12.52 -18.02
C ILE A 47 -8.65 13.65 -18.35
N PRO A 48 -9.31 13.63 -19.53
CA PRO A 48 -10.32 14.60 -19.87
C PRO A 48 -11.48 14.63 -18.86
N GLU A 49 -12.03 15.80 -18.60
CA GLU A 49 -13.26 15.94 -17.83
C GLU A 49 -14.40 15.10 -18.44
N ASP A 50 -15.28 14.60 -17.62
CA ASP A 50 -16.44 13.77 -18.02
C ASP A 50 -16.09 12.43 -18.70
N SER A 51 -14.84 11.96 -18.59
CA SER A 51 -14.44 10.65 -19.11
C SER A 51 -15.16 9.49 -18.41
N SER A 52 -15.68 8.55 -19.20
CA SER A 52 -16.19 7.28 -18.66
C SER A 52 -15.07 6.48 -17.98
N PRO A 53 -15.38 5.50 -17.11
CA PRO A 53 -14.38 4.67 -16.47
C PRO A 53 -13.40 4.01 -17.45
N GLN A 54 -13.90 3.51 -18.60
CA GLN A 54 -13.04 2.94 -19.64
C GLN A 54 -12.12 3.99 -20.27
N GLN A 55 -12.65 5.18 -20.59
CA GLN A 55 -11.88 6.28 -21.17
C GLN A 55 -10.77 6.77 -20.22
N LYS A 56 -11.04 6.79 -18.91
CA LYS A 56 -10.01 7.11 -17.90
C LYS A 56 -8.84 6.12 -17.95
N ALA A 57 -9.15 4.81 -17.98
CA ALA A 57 -8.12 3.79 -18.06
C ALA A 57 -7.31 3.89 -19.37
N GLU A 58 -7.99 4.13 -20.50
CA GLU A 58 -7.34 4.32 -21.80
C GLU A 58 -6.48 5.59 -21.84
N ALA A 59 -6.94 6.70 -21.25
CA ALA A 59 -6.16 7.94 -21.14
C ALA A 59 -4.86 7.74 -20.34
N ILE A 60 -4.93 7.00 -19.23
CA ILE A 60 -3.73 6.64 -18.44
C ILE A 60 -2.77 5.80 -19.28
N LEU A 61 -3.25 4.78 -20.00
CA LEU A 61 -2.42 3.96 -20.88
C LEU A 61 -1.80 4.78 -22.01
N ALA A 62 -2.56 5.66 -22.62
CA ALA A 62 -2.08 6.58 -23.66
C ALA A 62 -0.97 7.47 -23.10
N TRP A 63 -1.15 8.02 -21.90
CA TRP A 63 -0.11 8.82 -21.25
C TRP A 63 1.15 8.00 -20.94
N ILE A 64 1.03 6.75 -20.49
CA ILE A 64 2.18 5.84 -20.29
C ILE A 64 2.91 5.61 -21.61
N SER A 65 2.18 5.49 -22.74
CA SER A 65 2.73 5.26 -24.07
C SER A 65 3.40 6.49 -24.69
N TYR A 66 2.69 7.62 -24.70
CA TYR A 66 3.01 8.81 -25.47
C TYR A 66 3.25 10.06 -24.63
N GLY A 67 3.30 9.92 -23.31
CA GLY A 67 3.52 11.05 -22.39
C GLY A 67 4.85 11.79 -22.67
N PRO A 68 5.04 12.93 -22.01
CA PRO A 68 6.23 13.75 -22.21
C PRO A 68 7.51 12.97 -21.95
N PRO A 69 8.64 13.40 -22.53
CA PRO A 69 9.94 12.74 -22.31
C PRO A 69 10.21 12.58 -20.81
N ARG A 70 10.51 11.37 -20.39
CA ARG A 70 10.84 11.05 -19.00
C ARG A 70 12.35 11.00 -18.83
N ARG A 71 12.79 11.16 -17.59
CA ARG A 71 14.20 11.07 -17.26
C ARG A 71 14.72 9.68 -17.57
N GLU A 72 15.92 9.63 -18.15
CA GLU A 72 16.71 8.41 -18.26
C GLU A 72 17.73 8.41 -17.13
N ALA A 73 17.80 7.31 -16.37
CA ALA A 73 18.82 7.13 -15.36
C ALA A 73 19.81 6.09 -15.86
N SER A 74 21.08 6.41 -15.87
CA SER A 74 22.17 5.46 -16.16
C SER A 74 22.31 4.42 -15.03
N ASP A 75 21.92 4.80 -13.82
CA ASP A 75 21.91 3.98 -12.63
C ASP A 75 20.52 4.03 -12.00
N THR A 76 19.88 2.88 -11.80
CA THR A 76 18.59 2.72 -11.14
C THR A 76 18.72 2.55 -9.64
N SER A 77 19.94 2.54 -9.09
CA SER A 77 20.16 2.48 -7.64
C SER A 77 19.58 3.72 -6.99
N GLY A 78 18.70 3.52 -6.03
CA GLY A 78 17.96 4.61 -5.35
C GLY A 78 16.58 4.91 -5.91
N LEU A 79 16.24 4.47 -7.13
CA LEU A 79 14.87 4.56 -7.64
C LEU A 79 13.98 3.51 -6.98
N SER A 80 12.75 3.90 -6.68
CA SER A 80 11.78 3.02 -6.04
C SER A 80 10.56 2.75 -6.92
N ALA A 81 10.33 1.46 -7.21
CA ALA A 81 9.10 1.00 -7.87
C ALA A 81 7.83 1.25 -7.05
N HIS A 82 7.96 1.64 -5.78
CA HIS A 82 6.86 1.90 -4.85
C HIS A 82 6.75 3.38 -4.47
N ASP A 83 7.49 4.25 -5.16
CA ASP A 83 7.35 5.70 -5.06
C ASP A 83 6.74 6.23 -6.36
N PRO A 84 5.53 6.84 -6.32
CA PRO A 84 4.90 7.39 -7.50
C PRO A 84 5.75 8.45 -8.21
N THR A 85 6.54 9.22 -7.47
CA THR A 85 7.44 10.24 -8.05
C THR A 85 8.49 9.59 -8.95
N ASP A 86 9.04 8.45 -8.53
CA ASP A 86 10.00 7.71 -9.35
C ASP A 86 9.29 7.00 -10.51
N THR A 87 8.22 6.24 -10.23
CA THR A 87 7.53 5.44 -11.26
C THR A 87 6.92 6.27 -12.39
N LEU A 88 6.52 7.51 -12.12
CA LEU A 88 5.95 8.40 -13.14
C LEU A 88 7.01 9.21 -13.91
N ASN A 89 8.19 9.43 -13.35
CA ASN A 89 9.21 10.31 -13.90
C ASN A 89 10.38 9.60 -14.59
N TYR A 90 10.57 8.29 -14.37
CA TYR A 90 11.69 7.55 -14.95
C TYR A 90 11.22 6.49 -15.93
N ARG A 91 11.69 6.59 -17.19
CA ARG A 91 11.29 5.71 -18.29
C ARG A 91 11.57 4.24 -18.00
N GLN A 92 12.74 3.93 -17.45
CA GLN A 92 13.18 2.57 -17.17
C GLN A 92 12.23 1.83 -16.22
N LEU A 93 11.57 2.54 -15.30
CA LEU A 93 10.60 1.94 -14.38
C LEU A 93 9.30 1.54 -15.08
N LEU A 94 8.91 2.26 -16.14
CA LEU A 94 7.70 1.95 -16.91
C LEU A 94 7.89 0.80 -17.90
N ASP A 95 9.12 0.34 -18.10
CA ASP A 95 9.43 -0.83 -18.92
C ASP A 95 9.43 -2.13 -18.09
N VAL A 96 9.32 -2.03 -16.75
CA VAL A 96 9.25 -3.17 -15.83
C VAL A 96 7.80 -3.41 -15.41
N CYS A 97 7.32 -4.66 -15.54
CA CYS A 97 5.91 -5.00 -15.31
C CYS A 97 5.36 -4.56 -13.94
N GLY A 98 6.13 -4.76 -12.87
CA GLY A 98 5.72 -4.38 -11.53
C GLY A 98 5.55 -2.88 -11.33
N SER A 99 6.48 -2.07 -11.84
CA SER A 99 6.45 -0.61 -11.69
C SER A 99 5.52 0.07 -12.69
N ALA A 100 5.41 -0.43 -13.92
CA ALA A 100 4.42 0.05 -14.89
C ALA A 100 2.99 -0.15 -14.37
N THR A 101 2.70 -1.36 -13.87
CA THR A 101 1.41 -1.65 -13.23
C THR A 101 1.18 -0.77 -12.01
N ASN A 102 2.23 -0.51 -11.20
CA ASN A 102 2.14 0.35 -10.05
C ASN A 102 1.79 1.81 -10.41
N ALA A 103 2.42 2.36 -11.45
CA ALA A 103 2.10 3.69 -11.98
C ALA A 103 0.64 3.76 -12.44
N PHE A 104 0.19 2.77 -13.23
CA PHE A 104 -1.18 2.68 -13.70
C PHE A 104 -2.18 2.62 -12.54
N LEU A 105 -1.96 1.75 -11.53
CA LEU A 105 -2.85 1.60 -10.39
C LEU A 105 -2.95 2.88 -9.54
N ASN A 106 -1.83 3.56 -9.30
CA ASN A 106 -1.84 4.81 -8.55
C ASN A 106 -2.64 5.91 -9.28
N LEU A 107 -2.48 6.05 -10.59
CA LEU A 107 -3.24 7.02 -11.38
C LEU A 107 -4.72 6.64 -11.49
N SER A 108 -5.02 5.37 -11.71
CA SER A 108 -6.41 4.86 -11.77
C SER A 108 -7.17 5.16 -10.47
N ARG A 109 -6.59 4.82 -9.32
CA ARG A 109 -7.23 5.11 -8.02
C ARG A 109 -7.36 6.59 -7.75
N SER A 110 -6.40 7.40 -8.18
CA SER A 110 -6.46 8.86 -8.00
C SER A 110 -7.53 9.50 -8.88
N SER A 111 -7.89 8.89 -10.01
CA SER A 111 -9.01 9.30 -10.88
C SER A 111 -10.37 8.74 -10.44
N GLY A 112 -10.42 8.01 -9.32
CA GLY A 112 -11.65 7.39 -8.80
C GLY A 112 -12.02 6.05 -9.44
N LEU A 113 -11.12 5.42 -10.20
CA LEU A 113 -11.31 4.06 -10.69
C LEU A 113 -11.00 3.05 -9.58
N GLU A 114 -11.82 2.02 -9.45
CA GLU A 114 -11.48 0.84 -8.68
C GLU A 114 -10.50 0.00 -9.49
N ALA A 115 -9.28 -0.17 -8.98
CA ALA A 115 -8.23 -0.91 -9.66
C ALA A 115 -7.39 -1.68 -8.64
N ARG A 116 -6.97 -2.90 -9.01
CA ARG A 116 -6.16 -3.77 -8.16
C ARG A 116 -5.08 -4.50 -8.96
N ARG A 117 -4.05 -4.93 -8.26
CA ARG A 117 -2.94 -5.68 -8.85
C ARG A 117 -3.32 -7.14 -9.04
N LEU A 118 -2.87 -7.74 -10.14
CA LEU A 118 -2.97 -9.16 -10.40
C LEU A 118 -1.61 -9.71 -10.79
N LEU A 119 -1.13 -10.70 -10.06
CA LEU A 119 0.10 -11.45 -10.33
C LEU A 119 -0.26 -12.68 -11.14
N LEU A 120 0.34 -12.86 -12.31
CA LEU A 120 0.23 -14.08 -13.09
C LEU A 120 1.31 -15.06 -12.63
N LEU A 121 0.89 -16.24 -12.19
CA LEU A 121 1.75 -17.22 -11.55
C LEU A 121 2.00 -18.41 -12.47
N SER A 122 3.26 -18.88 -12.47
CA SER A 122 3.61 -20.20 -13.03
C SER A 122 3.13 -21.34 -12.14
N PRO A 123 3.19 -22.60 -12.61
CA PRO A 123 2.80 -23.78 -11.85
C PRO A 123 3.48 -23.91 -10.48
N ASP A 124 4.73 -23.46 -10.35
CA ASP A 124 5.48 -23.38 -9.09
C ASP A 124 5.12 -22.17 -8.21
N ARG A 125 4.06 -21.42 -8.59
CA ARG A 125 3.61 -20.19 -7.93
C ARG A 125 4.64 -19.05 -7.92
N THR A 126 5.58 -19.07 -8.85
CA THR A 126 6.46 -17.92 -9.08
C THR A 126 5.72 -16.88 -9.93
N ALA A 127 5.74 -15.61 -9.51
CA ALA A 127 5.15 -14.54 -10.31
C ALA A 127 5.99 -14.32 -11.58
N LYS A 128 5.35 -14.48 -12.73
CA LYS A 128 5.97 -14.31 -14.05
C LYS A 128 5.65 -12.96 -14.66
N HIS A 129 4.48 -12.42 -14.37
CA HIS A 129 4.05 -11.13 -14.87
C HIS A 129 3.11 -10.43 -13.89
N VAL A 130 2.98 -9.13 -14.03
CA VAL A 130 2.11 -8.30 -13.19
C VAL A 130 1.24 -7.46 -14.10
N VAL A 131 -0.08 -7.57 -13.91
CA VAL A 131 -1.08 -6.78 -14.62
C VAL A 131 -2.00 -6.08 -13.63
N ALA A 132 -2.87 -5.20 -14.11
CA ALA A 132 -3.93 -4.60 -13.33
C ALA A 132 -5.28 -5.20 -13.69
N GLU A 133 -6.19 -5.25 -12.72
CA GLU A 133 -7.62 -5.38 -12.94
C GLU A 133 -8.28 -4.04 -12.63
N VAL A 134 -9.18 -3.60 -13.50
CA VAL A 134 -9.98 -2.38 -13.33
C VAL A 134 -11.45 -2.76 -13.35
N HIS A 135 -12.22 -2.21 -12.41
CA HIS A 135 -13.65 -2.44 -12.34
C HIS A 135 -14.38 -1.53 -13.34
N LEU A 136 -14.90 -2.09 -14.40
CA LEU A 136 -15.66 -1.40 -15.45
C LEU A 136 -17.02 -2.08 -15.63
N ASP A 137 -18.10 -1.33 -15.55
CA ASP A 137 -19.47 -1.79 -15.80
C ASP A 137 -19.83 -3.10 -15.07
N GLY A 138 -19.46 -3.18 -13.79
CA GLY A 138 -19.73 -4.33 -12.92
C GLY A 138 -18.79 -5.52 -13.13
N ARG A 139 -17.72 -5.40 -13.92
CA ARG A 139 -16.76 -6.48 -14.22
C ARG A 139 -15.31 -6.05 -14.00
N TRP A 140 -14.50 -6.96 -13.55
CA TRP A 140 -13.06 -6.78 -13.44
C TRP A 140 -12.38 -7.12 -14.78
N VAL A 141 -11.89 -6.11 -15.48
CA VAL A 141 -11.24 -6.25 -16.79
C VAL A 141 -9.72 -6.12 -16.66
N ILE A 142 -9.00 -6.82 -17.54
CA ILE A 142 -7.54 -6.88 -17.50
C ILE A 142 -6.90 -5.72 -18.26
N VAL A 143 -5.96 -5.07 -17.61
CA VAL A 143 -5.11 -4.03 -18.19
C VAL A 143 -3.64 -4.40 -17.97
N ASP A 144 -2.90 -4.52 -19.07
CA ASP A 144 -1.47 -4.75 -19.05
C ASP A 144 -0.72 -3.43 -19.30
N ALA A 145 -0.31 -2.79 -18.20
CA ALA A 145 0.36 -1.50 -18.27
C ALA A 145 1.77 -1.58 -18.90
N THR A 146 2.42 -2.75 -18.85
CA THR A 146 3.74 -2.98 -19.47
C THR A 146 3.65 -2.91 -20.98
N TYR A 147 2.63 -3.57 -21.51
CA TYR A 147 2.32 -3.54 -22.96
C TYR A 147 1.40 -2.38 -23.35
N ARG A 148 1.04 -1.52 -22.36
CA ARG A 148 0.22 -0.31 -22.58
C ARG A 148 -1.13 -0.62 -23.23
N ALA A 149 -1.71 -1.75 -22.85
CA ALA A 149 -2.90 -2.30 -23.49
C ALA A 149 -3.98 -2.69 -22.49
N MET A 150 -5.23 -2.39 -22.82
CA MET A 150 -6.40 -3.05 -22.23
C MET A 150 -6.70 -4.29 -23.05
N MET A 151 -6.86 -5.45 -22.39
CA MET A 151 -7.20 -6.70 -23.08
C MET A 151 -8.61 -6.61 -23.63
N LYS A 152 -8.77 -6.73 -24.94
CA LYS A 152 -10.04 -6.60 -25.67
C LYS A 152 -10.21 -7.70 -26.68
N ASP A 153 -11.46 -8.10 -26.91
CA ASP A 153 -11.83 -9.00 -28.01
C ASP A 153 -11.80 -8.29 -29.39
N THR A 154 -12.18 -9.00 -30.44
CA THR A 154 -12.24 -8.48 -31.82
C THR A 154 -13.25 -7.36 -32.00
N GLN A 155 -14.25 -7.27 -31.13
CA GLN A 155 -15.29 -6.24 -31.13
C GLN A 155 -14.93 -5.02 -30.27
N GLY A 156 -13.75 -5.04 -29.60
CA GLY A 156 -13.29 -3.98 -28.73
C GLY A 156 -13.85 -4.04 -27.29
N LYS A 157 -14.53 -5.13 -26.93
CA LYS A 157 -15.07 -5.33 -25.60
C LYS A 157 -13.94 -5.72 -24.63
N PRO A 158 -13.80 -5.05 -23.46
CA PRO A 158 -12.80 -5.41 -22.48
C PRO A 158 -13.01 -6.81 -21.90
N LEU A 159 -11.92 -7.56 -21.77
CA LEU A 159 -11.91 -8.95 -21.32
C LEU A 159 -11.58 -9.06 -19.84
N THR A 160 -12.27 -9.99 -19.17
CA THR A 160 -12.01 -10.36 -17.77
C THR A 160 -10.94 -11.45 -17.68
N ARG A 161 -10.49 -11.74 -16.45
CA ARG A 161 -9.62 -12.90 -16.20
C ARG A 161 -10.21 -14.21 -16.73
N ALA A 162 -11.51 -14.42 -16.50
CA ALA A 162 -12.19 -15.64 -16.94
C ALA A 162 -12.23 -15.77 -18.46
N ASP A 163 -12.46 -14.66 -19.18
CA ASP A 163 -12.42 -14.63 -20.63
C ASP A 163 -11.02 -14.99 -21.16
N LEU A 164 -9.95 -14.54 -20.50
CA LEU A 164 -8.55 -14.80 -20.90
C LEU A 164 -8.06 -16.21 -20.53
N GLN A 165 -8.85 -17.02 -19.84
CA GLN A 165 -8.60 -18.46 -19.69
C GLN A 165 -8.99 -19.26 -20.93
N ASP A 166 -9.83 -18.71 -21.81
CA ASP A 166 -10.08 -19.28 -23.12
C ASP A 166 -8.87 -19.00 -24.05
N PRO A 167 -8.16 -20.05 -24.55
CA PRO A 167 -6.99 -19.88 -25.40
C PRO A 167 -7.27 -19.07 -26.68
N ARG A 168 -8.49 -19.13 -27.22
CA ARG A 168 -8.88 -18.40 -28.43
C ARG A 168 -8.95 -16.90 -28.15
N LEU A 169 -9.70 -16.52 -27.11
CA LEU A 169 -9.84 -15.12 -26.71
C LEU A 169 -8.50 -14.53 -26.28
N PHE A 170 -7.66 -15.31 -25.57
CA PHE A 170 -6.31 -14.90 -25.21
C PHE A 170 -5.46 -14.63 -26.46
N GLN A 171 -5.46 -15.54 -27.43
CA GLN A 171 -4.70 -15.36 -28.66
C GLN A 171 -5.22 -14.15 -29.47
N GLU A 172 -6.53 -13.97 -29.58
CA GLU A 172 -7.11 -12.83 -30.28
C GLU A 172 -6.75 -11.49 -29.63
N ALA A 173 -6.82 -11.41 -28.31
CA ALA A 173 -6.48 -10.20 -27.57
C ALA A 173 -4.99 -9.85 -27.68
N THR A 174 -4.12 -10.85 -27.57
CA THR A 174 -2.66 -10.66 -27.56
C THR A 174 -2.05 -10.48 -28.95
N ALA A 175 -2.65 -11.05 -30.00
CA ALA A 175 -2.18 -10.88 -31.39
C ALA A 175 -2.14 -9.41 -31.85
N ARG A 176 -2.90 -8.53 -31.22
CA ARG A 176 -2.96 -7.09 -31.52
C ARG A 176 -1.96 -6.25 -30.73
N ILE A 177 -1.29 -6.87 -29.75
CA ILE A 177 -0.34 -6.18 -28.88
C ILE A 177 1.08 -6.47 -29.35
N PRO A 178 1.81 -5.47 -29.90
CA PRO A 178 3.14 -5.68 -30.40
C PRO A 178 4.10 -6.22 -29.33
N GLY A 179 4.81 -7.31 -29.66
CA GLY A 179 5.82 -7.90 -28.78
C GLY A 179 5.26 -8.60 -27.55
N TYR A 180 3.95 -8.85 -27.45
CA TYR A 180 3.37 -9.57 -26.33
C TYR A 180 3.95 -10.99 -26.22
N ILE A 181 4.34 -11.38 -25.00
CA ILE A 181 4.89 -12.70 -24.73
C ILE A 181 3.76 -13.68 -24.38
N PRO A 182 3.39 -14.63 -25.24
CA PRO A 182 2.20 -15.48 -25.07
C PRO A 182 2.37 -16.60 -24.01
N VAL A 183 3.45 -16.57 -23.21
CA VAL A 183 3.71 -17.58 -22.17
C VAL A 183 2.94 -17.31 -20.87
N TYR A 184 2.29 -16.18 -20.75
CA TYR A 184 1.54 -15.82 -19.55
C TYR A 184 0.20 -16.57 -19.53
N SER A 185 -0.17 -17.10 -18.34
CA SER A 185 -1.43 -17.78 -18.11
C SER A 185 -2.25 -17.05 -17.05
N TYR A 186 -3.56 -16.95 -17.27
CA TYR A 186 -4.52 -16.37 -16.33
C TYR A 186 -5.21 -17.42 -15.45
N GLU A 187 -4.79 -18.68 -15.51
CA GLU A 187 -5.33 -19.76 -14.68
C GLU A 187 -4.98 -19.59 -13.22
N ARG A 188 -3.70 -19.29 -12.95
CA ARG A 188 -3.17 -19.15 -11.59
C ARG A 188 -2.76 -17.71 -11.36
N VAL A 189 -3.44 -17.09 -10.42
CA VAL A 189 -3.21 -15.68 -10.10
C VAL A 189 -3.15 -15.48 -8.58
N ALA A 190 -2.66 -14.31 -8.17
CA ALA A 190 -2.71 -13.84 -6.79
C ALA A 190 -2.75 -12.31 -6.76
N HIS A 191 -3.40 -11.72 -5.76
CA HIS A 191 -3.33 -10.29 -5.52
C HIS A 191 -2.15 -9.91 -4.60
N VAL A 192 -1.69 -10.87 -3.80
CA VAL A 192 -0.63 -10.66 -2.80
C VAL A 192 0.43 -11.76 -2.86
N ARG A 193 1.69 -11.36 -2.72
CA ARG A 193 2.83 -12.27 -2.62
C ARG A 193 3.53 -12.11 -1.27
N VAL A 194 3.15 -12.95 -0.30
CA VAL A 194 3.79 -12.99 1.04
C VAL A 194 5.21 -13.58 0.98
N GLY A 195 5.52 -14.38 -0.04
CA GLY A 195 6.86 -14.98 -0.24
C GLY A 195 8.00 -13.98 -0.45
N ALA A 196 7.69 -12.68 -0.65
CA ALA A 196 8.70 -11.62 -0.70
C ALA A 196 9.26 -11.23 0.68
N LEU A 197 8.62 -11.68 1.78
CA LEU A 197 9.12 -11.45 3.14
C LEU A 197 10.19 -12.50 3.48
N PRO A 198 11.47 -12.09 3.62
CA PRO A 198 12.52 -13.04 3.98
C PRO A 198 12.21 -13.64 5.37
N VAL A 199 12.51 -14.92 5.56
CA VAL A 199 12.34 -15.70 6.82
C VAL A 199 10.88 -15.91 7.23
N LEU A 200 10.04 -14.87 7.29
CA LEU A 200 8.65 -14.97 7.76
C LEU A 200 7.67 -15.42 6.67
N GLY A 201 7.99 -15.17 5.40
CA GLY A 201 7.11 -15.49 4.27
C GLY A 201 6.66 -16.94 4.21
N PRO A 202 7.56 -17.93 4.29
CA PRO A 202 7.17 -19.35 4.24
C PRO A 202 6.29 -19.79 5.42
N VAL A 203 6.55 -19.26 6.62
CA VAL A 203 5.77 -19.59 7.82
C VAL A 203 4.39 -18.95 7.75
N LEU A 204 4.36 -17.65 7.44
CA LEU A 204 3.11 -16.88 7.31
C LEU A 204 2.22 -17.48 6.21
N ARG A 205 2.80 -17.88 5.09
CA ARG A 205 2.08 -18.56 4.01
C ARG A 205 1.44 -19.85 4.48
N ARG A 206 2.19 -20.74 5.17
CA ARG A 206 1.63 -22.00 5.69
C ARG A 206 0.46 -21.76 6.63
N VAL A 207 0.58 -20.75 7.50
CA VAL A 207 -0.49 -20.37 8.43
C VAL A 207 -1.71 -19.85 7.65
N LEU A 208 -1.50 -18.95 6.68
CA LEU A 208 -2.59 -18.41 5.87
C LEU A 208 -3.26 -19.46 5.00
N ASP A 209 -2.48 -20.36 4.36
CA ASP A 209 -3.01 -21.48 3.57
C ASP A 209 -3.87 -22.45 4.43
N ALA A 210 -3.53 -22.60 5.72
CA ALA A 210 -4.28 -23.43 6.65
C ALA A 210 -5.54 -22.77 7.23
N VAL A 211 -5.48 -21.46 7.49
CA VAL A 211 -6.57 -20.73 8.17
C VAL A 211 -7.56 -20.10 7.17
N LEU A 212 -7.09 -19.67 6.02
CA LEU A 212 -7.89 -18.99 5.02
C LEU A 212 -7.50 -19.47 3.60
N PRO A 213 -7.95 -20.66 3.17
CA PRO A 213 -7.68 -21.15 1.81
C PRO A 213 -8.10 -20.13 0.74
N GLY A 214 -7.20 -19.84 -0.25
CA GLY A 214 -7.46 -18.84 -1.27
C GLY A 214 -7.25 -17.39 -0.82
N TRP A 215 -6.60 -17.15 0.29
CA TRP A 215 -6.32 -15.82 0.84
C TRP A 215 -5.55 -14.93 -0.16
N ASP A 216 -4.69 -15.51 -0.97
CA ASP A 216 -3.86 -14.82 -1.96
C ASP A 216 -4.67 -14.26 -3.15
N GLU A 217 -5.85 -14.85 -3.42
CA GLU A 217 -6.81 -14.33 -4.39
C GLU A 217 -7.87 -13.41 -3.76
N SER A 218 -8.21 -13.59 -2.49
CA SER A 218 -9.29 -12.87 -1.82
C SER A 218 -8.84 -11.60 -1.08
N LEU A 219 -7.59 -11.57 -0.58
CA LEU A 219 -7.07 -10.41 0.15
C LEU A 219 -6.41 -9.40 -0.79
N GLU A 220 -6.93 -8.19 -0.79
CA GLU A 220 -6.35 -7.08 -1.54
C GLU A 220 -5.47 -6.21 -0.66
N TRP A 221 -4.18 -6.52 -0.60
CA TRP A 221 -3.17 -5.71 0.10
C TRP A 221 -2.26 -4.94 -0.88
N SER A 222 -2.69 -4.83 -2.12
CA SER A 222 -1.87 -4.24 -3.18
C SER A 222 -1.44 -2.81 -2.86
N LEU A 223 -2.32 -2.01 -2.24
CA LEU A 223 -2.01 -0.62 -1.89
C LEU A 223 -0.82 -0.50 -0.93
N LEU A 224 -0.65 -1.43 0.02
CA LEU A 224 0.51 -1.46 0.92
C LEU A 224 1.83 -1.73 0.17
N LEU A 225 1.76 -2.48 -0.94
CA LEU A 225 2.93 -2.84 -1.73
C LEU A 225 3.20 -1.83 -2.85
N GLU A 226 2.21 -1.03 -3.22
CA GLU A 226 2.28 -0.11 -4.34
C GLU A 226 2.77 1.28 -3.95
N ARG A 227 2.60 1.66 -2.68
CA ARG A 227 2.90 3.02 -2.23
C ARG A 227 3.56 3.05 -0.86
N ARG A 228 4.84 3.42 -0.84
CA ARG A 228 5.66 3.48 0.38
C ARG A 228 5.06 4.40 1.44
N SER A 229 4.59 5.59 1.04
CA SER A 229 3.99 6.55 1.96
C SER A 229 2.77 5.97 2.68
N PHE A 230 1.91 5.25 1.95
CA PHE A 230 0.76 4.57 2.52
C PHE A 230 1.18 3.42 3.45
N ALA A 231 2.17 2.61 3.05
CA ALA A 231 2.67 1.52 3.89
C ALA A 231 3.23 2.02 5.22
N TYR A 232 4.06 3.06 5.21
CA TYR A 232 4.59 3.64 6.46
C TYR A 232 3.52 4.32 7.30
N PHE A 233 2.55 4.99 6.68
CA PHE A 233 1.39 5.55 7.39
C PHE A 233 0.59 4.45 8.08
N PHE A 234 0.24 3.38 7.36
CA PHE A 234 -0.49 2.24 7.89
C PHE A 234 0.25 1.58 9.07
N LEU A 235 1.55 1.32 8.91
CA LEU A 235 2.37 0.73 9.98
C LEU A 235 2.45 1.63 11.21
N SER A 236 2.59 2.95 11.05
CA SER A 236 2.65 3.89 12.17
C SER A 236 1.30 4.01 12.89
N VAL A 237 0.17 3.95 12.18
CA VAL A 237 -1.16 3.90 12.78
C VAL A 237 -1.34 2.62 13.62
N TRP A 238 -0.94 1.46 13.09
CA TRP A 238 -1.01 0.21 13.84
C TRP A 238 -0.08 0.19 15.06
N ALA A 239 1.12 0.76 14.94
CA ALA A 239 2.03 0.94 16.07
C ALA A 239 1.42 1.84 17.13
N LEU A 240 0.79 2.95 16.73
CA LEU A 240 0.09 3.87 17.64
C LEU A 240 -1.04 3.16 18.40
N ILE A 241 -1.89 2.42 17.68
CA ILE A 241 -2.98 1.63 18.28
C ILE A 241 -2.41 0.60 19.26
N PHE A 242 -1.38 -0.14 18.85
CA PHE A 242 -0.75 -1.16 19.68
C PHE A 242 -0.20 -0.57 20.99
N PHE A 243 0.59 0.51 20.93
CA PHE A 243 1.16 1.12 22.13
C PHE A 243 0.11 1.81 22.99
N LEU A 244 -0.97 2.33 22.40
CA LEU A 244 -2.10 2.85 23.16
C LEU A 244 -2.80 1.74 23.96
N LEU A 245 -3.10 0.61 23.34
CA LEU A 245 -3.69 -0.55 23.99
C LEU A 245 -2.76 -1.11 25.07
N LEU A 246 -1.47 -1.26 24.75
CA LEU A 246 -0.46 -1.70 25.71
C LEU A 246 -0.40 -0.78 26.94
N ARG A 247 -0.45 0.53 26.74
CA ARG A 247 -0.50 1.53 27.81
C ARG A 247 -1.74 1.38 28.67
N ILE A 248 -2.91 1.10 28.05
CA ILE A 248 -4.16 0.85 28.78
C ILE A 248 -4.04 -0.42 29.64
N VAL A 249 -3.51 -1.51 29.06
CA VAL A 249 -3.28 -2.77 29.80
C VAL A 249 -2.30 -2.58 30.96
N LEU A 250 -1.19 -1.89 30.73
CA LEU A 250 -0.22 -1.57 31.79
C LEU A 250 -0.83 -0.69 32.90
N ALA A 251 -1.69 0.25 32.53
CA ALA A 251 -2.43 1.07 33.49
C ALA A 251 -3.35 0.23 34.34
N TRP A 252 -4.11 -0.67 33.71
CA TRP A 252 -5.01 -1.60 34.41
C TRP A 252 -4.22 -2.53 35.36
N LEU A 253 -3.09 -3.10 34.87
CA LEU A 253 -2.22 -3.97 35.65
C LEU A 253 -1.64 -3.24 36.89
N ALA A 254 -1.20 -1.99 36.73
CA ALA A 254 -0.71 -1.16 37.82
C ALA A 254 -1.74 -0.96 38.91
N ASP A 255 -3.00 -0.68 38.52
CA ASP A 255 -4.07 -0.38 39.47
C ASP A 255 -4.60 -1.64 40.16
N HIS A 256 -4.84 -2.72 39.42
CA HIS A 256 -5.57 -3.88 39.94
C HIS A 256 -4.66 -4.97 40.51
N ARG A 257 -3.47 -5.17 39.91
CA ARG A 257 -2.57 -6.26 40.34
C ARG A 257 -1.38 -5.78 41.17
N LEU A 258 -0.74 -4.72 40.74
CA LEU A 258 0.54 -4.29 41.35
C LEU A 258 0.32 -3.21 42.43
N ARG A 259 -0.81 -2.56 42.46
CA ARG A 259 -1.16 -1.43 43.38
C ARG A 259 -0.06 -0.35 43.39
N ILE A 260 0.56 -0.07 42.21
CA ILE A 260 1.64 0.89 42.08
C ILE A 260 1.04 2.28 41.88
N PRO A 261 1.40 3.28 42.71
CA PRO A 261 0.96 4.64 42.49
C PRO A 261 1.50 5.18 41.18
N ARG A 262 0.60 5.53 40.24
CA ARG A 262 0.99 6.10 38.93
C ARG A 262 1.36 7.56 39.10
N LEU A 263 2.40 8.01 38.40
CA LEU A 263 2.65 9.44 38.21
C LEU A 263 1.48 10.05 37.41
N ARG A 264 0.59 10.70 38.08
CA ARG A 264 -0.48 11.49 37.44
C ARG A 264 0.08 12.87 37.15
N LEU A 265 0.41 13.14 35.89
CA LEU A 265 0.95 14.44 35.45
C LEU A 265 0.07 15.61 35.96
N ARG A 266 -1.25 15.43 35.92
CA ARG A 266 -2.23 16.41 36.40
C ARG A 266 -2.08 16.65 37.91
N ALA A 267 -1.84 15.62 38.70
CA ALA A 267 -1.68 15.76 40.15
C ALA A 267 -0.28 16.31 40.54
N SER A 268 0.74 16.14 39.69
CA SER A 268 2.06 16.76 39.91
C SER A 268 2.05 18.23 39.46
N LEU A 269 1.37 18.56 38.38
CA LEU A 269 1.19 19.95 37.94
C LEU A 269 0.37 20.77 38.94
N THR A 270 -0.77 20.23 39.40
CA THR A 270 -1.58 20.94 40.44
C THR A 270 -0.84 21.10 41.75
N ARG A 271 0.01 20.15 42.16
CA ARG A 271 0.89 20.33 43.33
C ARG A 271 1.98 21.36 43.12
N ALA A 272 2.62 21.33 41.92
CA ALA A 272 3.65 22.31 41.59
C ALA A 272 3.09 23.75 41.51
N THR A 273 1.92 23.92 40.92
CA THR A 273 1.23 25.23 40.93
C THR A 273 0.80 25.66 42.33
N ALA A 274 0.25 24.76 43.15
CA ALA A 274 -0.09 25.08 44.53
C ALA A 274 1.12 25.52 45.36
N THR A 275 2.27 24.83 45.21
CA THR A 275 3.53 25.21 45.89
C THR A 275 4.10 26.55 45.37
N PHE A 276 3.91 26.85 44.09
CA PHE A 276 4.39 28.09 43.50
C PHE A 276 3.61 29.31 43.98
N PHE A 277 2.31 29.16 44.20
CA PHE A 277 1.40 30.23 44.65
C PHE A 277 1.27 30.29 46.18
N SER A 278 1.80 29.34 46.93
CA SER A 278 1.83 29.35 48.38
C SER A 278 3.12 29.88 48.99
N THR A 279 3.87 30.76 48.27
CA THR A 279 5.05 31.43 48.83
C THR A 279 4.61 32.24 50.05
N PRO A 280 5.18 32.05 51.27
CA PRO A 280 4.80 32.81 52.44
C PRO A 280 5.20 34.27 52.22
N GLU A 281 4.25 35.17 52.53
CA GLU A 281 4.58 36.58 52.68
C GLU A 281 5.75 36.72 53.67
N ILE A 282 6.85 37.20 53.15
CA ILE A 282 8.01 37.58 54.00
C ILE A 282 7.55 38.82 54.79
N LYS A 283 7.34 38.63 56.10
CA LYS A 283 7.16 39.72 57.05
C LYS A 283 8.48 40.40 57.32
#